data_54f04e13f5ae444e2bb01e8ff3f85494
#
_entry.id   54f04e13f5ae444e2bb01e8ff3f85494
#
_cell.length_a   1.000
_cell.length_b   1.000
_cell.length_c   1.000
_cell.angle_alpha   90.00
_cell.angle_beta   90.00
_cell.angle_gamma   90.00
#
_symmetry.space_group_name_H-M   'P 1'
#
loop_
_entity.id
_entity.type
_entity.pdbx_description
1 polymer ?
#
loop_
_entity_poly.entity_id
_entity_poly.type
_entity_poly.pdbx_seq_one_letter_code
_entity_poly.pdbx_strand_id
1 'polypeptide(L)'
;MRRLAVALSTVGLTFAMLAVTVAADQPAPTTFVAVLTADEEVPHCAAATNASRGLAVFHVTDAATGTVEFTLVANNLPGTIAAAHIHLAPKGTPGPVIQSLAPTPGEENGVIKQGTFTNPALVAGLQTNPSAYYVNVHTNVCGSGVIRGQLGDHGP
;
A
#
# COMPACT_ATOMS: atom_id res chain seq x y z
N MET A 1 76.87 11.28 41.39
CA MET A 1 76.44 10.44 40.27
C MET A 1 74.92 10.53 40.13
N ARG A 2 74.41 11.38 39.21
CA ARG A 2 73.00 11.58 38.98
C ARG A 2 72.62 10.69 37.82
N ARG A 3 71.71 9.75 38.01
CA ARG A 3 71.16 8.91 36.95
C ARG A 3 69.92 9.62 36.35
N LEU A 4 70.04 9.98 35.07
CA LEU A 4 68.97 10.51 34.27
C LEU A 4 68.05 9.34 33.82
N ALA A 5 66.79 9.37 34.20
CA ALA A 5 65.77 8.46 33.66
C ALA A 5 65.08 9.12 32.44
N VAL A 6 65.20 8.49 31.28
CA VAL A 6 64.49 8.89 30.08
C VAL A 6 63.16 8.14 30.04
N ALA A 7 62.06 8.88 30.07
CA ALA A 7 60.72 8.33 29.89
C ALA A 7 60.40 8.31 28.41
N LEU A 8 60.17 7.11 27.85
CA LEU A 8 59.66 6.93 26.48
C LEU A 8 58.13 7.00 26.53
N SER A 9 57.56 8.07 25.95
CA SER A 9 56.12 8.18 25.73
C SER A 9 55.73 7.53 24.42
N THR A 10 55.02 6.41 24.48
CA THR A 10 54.42 5.78 23.27
C THR A 10 53.06 6.45 22.99
N VAL A 11 52.99 7.20 21.88
CA VAL A 11 51.73 7.73 21.36
C VAL A 11 51.02 6.61 20.58
N GLY A 12 50.01 6.03 21.16
CA GLY A 12 49.16 5.06 20.47
C GLY A 12 48.17 5.77 19.52
N LEU A 13 48.38 5.59 18.21
CA LEU A 13 47.48 6.08 17.17
C LEU A 13 46.34 5.08 17.01
N THR A 14 45.15 5.39 17.60
CA THR A 14 43.93 4.59 17.43
C THR A 14 43.26 4.95 16.09
N PHE A 15 43.34 4.04 15.12
CA PHE A 15 42.59 4.14 13.87
C PHE A 15 41.13 3.74 14.12
N ALA A 16 40.20 4.72 14.13
CA ALA A 16 38.78 4.45 14.12
C ALA A 16 38.37 4.06 12.70
N MET A 17 38.08 2.77 12.46
CA MET A 17 37.44 2.33 11.23
C MET A 17 35.97 2.76 11.24
N LEU A 18 35.60 3.74 10.42
CA LEU A 18 34.20 3.98 10.08
C LEU A 18 33.71 2.80 9.21
N ALA A 19 32.86 1.96 9.76
CA ALA A 19 32.12 0.98 8.98
C ALA A 19 31.05 1.72 8.16
N VAL A 20 31.28 1.91 6.87
CA VAL A 20 30.25 2.34 5.93
C VAL A 20 29.35 1.15 5.67
N THR A 21 28.19 1.12 6.29
CA THR A 21 27.13 0.15 5.96
C THR A 21 26.52 0.60 4.61
N VAL A 22 26.91 -0.06 3.53
CA VAL A 22 26.17 0.03 2.26
C VAL A 22 24.85 -0.70 2.49
N ALA A 23 23.75 0.03 2.64
CA ALA A 23 22.41 -0.56 2.57
C ALA A 23 22.29 -1.16 1.17
N ALA A 24 22.03 -2.47 1.09
CA ALA A 24 21.70 -3.10 -0.19
C ALA A 24 20.44 -2.42 -0.73
N ASP A 25 20.52 -1.91 -1.94
CA ASP A 25 19.38 -1.30 -2.64
C ASP A 25 18.35 -2.41 -2.92
N GLN A 26 17.35 -2.52 -2.06
CA GLN A 26 16.25 -3.48 -2.27
C GLN A 26 15.43 -2.96 -3.45
N PRO A 27 15.12 -3.82 -4.44
CA PRO A 27 14.25 -3.40 -5.54
C PRO A 27 12.91 -2.91 -4.98
N ALA A 28 12.38 -1.84 -5.58
CA ALA A 28 11.10 -1.29 -5.17
C ALA A 28 9.99 -2.34 -5.34
N PRO A 29 9.04 -2.45 -4.40
CA PRO A 29 7.96 -3.42 -4.47
C PRO A 29 7.11 -3.18 -5.72
N THR A 30 6.71 -4.27 -6.36
CA THR A 30 5.90 -4.25 -7.59
C THR A 30 4.50 -4.79 -7.39
N THR A 31 4.20 -5.42 -6.25
CA THR A 31 2.89 -6.01 -5.95
C THR A 31 2.33 -5.44 -4.66
N PHE A 32 1.08 -4.94 -4.73
CA PHE A 32 0.36 -4.38 -3.59
C PHE A 32 -1.00 -5.04 -3.46
N VAL A 33 -1.38 -5.37 -2.22
CA VAL A 33 -2.62 -6.08 -1.93
C VAL A 33 -3.40 -5.34 -0.85
N ALA A 34 -4.72 -5.28 -1.00
CA ALA A 34 -5.64 -4.83 0.03
C ALA A 34 -6.69 -5.92 0.30
N VAL A 35 -6.79 -6.38 1.54
CA VAL A 35 -7.91 -7.19 2.01
C VAL A 35 -9.02 -6.25 2.45
N LEU A 36 -10.17 -6.33 1.78
CA LEU A 36 -11.29 -5.42 1.98
C LEU A 36 -12.32 -6.05 2.91
N THR A 37 -12.71 -5.32 3.95
CA THR A 37 -13.75 -5.73 4.91
C THR A 37 -14.72 -4.60 5.20
N ALA A 38 -15.92 -4.94 5.66
CA ALA A 38 -16.92 -3.94 6.05
C ALA A 38 -16.47 -3.12 7.27
N ASP A 39 -15.76 -3.76 8.21
CA ASP A 39 -15.31 -3.12 9.46
C ASP A 39 -14.25 -2.03 9.24
N GLU A 40 -13.53 -2.08 8.13
CA GLU A 40 -12.54 -1.06 7.77
C GLU A 40 -13.16 0.19 7.13
N GLU A 41 -14.43 0.14 6.70
CA GLU A 41 -15.08 1.27 6.02
C GLU A 41 -15.46 2.39 6.99
N VAL A 42 -15.22 3.64 6.55
CA VAL A 42 -15.49 4.86 7.35
C VAL A 42 -16.20 5.90 6.48
N PRO A 43 -17.46 6.25 6.81
CA PRO A 43 -18.30 5.64 7.85
C PRO A 43 -18.74 4.22 7.50
N HIS A 44 -18.88 3.36 8.51
CA HIS A 44 -19.36 2.00 8.31
C HIS A 44 -20.79 1.99 7.72
N CYS A 45 -20.99 1.15 6.70
CA CYS A 45 -22.32 0.96 6.13
C CYS A 45 -23.13 -0.05 6.95
N ALA A 46 -24.25 0.39 7.54
CA ALA A 46 -25.09 -0.45 8.40
C ALA A 46 -25.70 -1.68 7.68
N ALA A 47 -25.79 -1.67 6.36
CA ALA A 47 -26.28 -2.80 5.57
C ALA A 47 -25.18 -3.86 5.29
N ALA A 48 -23.89 -3.51 5.46
CA ALA A 48 -22.79 -4.44 5.31
C ALA A 48 -22.69 -5.39 6.51
N THR A 49 -22.16 -6.58 6.27
CA THR A 49 -21.96 -7.60 7.31
C THR A 49 -20.53 -8.12 7.29
N ASN A 50 -20.13 -8.90 8.27
CA ASN A 50 -18.82 -9.56 8.30
C ASN A 50 -18.60 -10.54 7.14
N ALA A 51 -19.64 -10.90 6.39
CA ALA A 51 -19.54 -11.67 5.16
C ALA A 51 -19.18 -10.79 3.95
N SER A 52 -19.43 -9.46 4.01
CA SER A 52 -19.07 -8.50 2.97
C SER A 52 -17.56 -8.31 2.96
N ARG A 53 -16.89 -8.79 1.91
CA ARG A 53 -15.43 -8.80 1.82
C ARG A 53 -14.94 -8.75 0.39
N GLY A 54 -13.66 -8.40 0.23
CA GLY A 54 -13.01 -8.37 -1.07
C GLY A 54 -11.50 -8.48 -0.98
N LEU A 55 -10.89 -8.52 -2.15
CA LEU A 55 -9.44 -8.50 -2.34
C LEU A 55 -9.12 -7.64 -3.55
N ALA A 56 -8.18 -6.72 -3.41
CA ALA A 56 -7.61 -5.99 -4.51
C ALA A 56 -6.12 -6.34 -4.63
N VAL A 57 -5.68 -6.68 -5.84
CA VAL A 57 -4.28 -6.97 -6.16
C VAL A 57 -3.87 -6.03 -7.29
N PHE A 58 -2.74 -5.35 -7.10
CA PHE A 58 -2.14 -4.43 -8.07
C PHE A 58 -0.73 -4.90 -8.37
N HIS A 59 -0.40 -5.03 -9.64
CA HIS A 59 0.94 -5.37 -10.10
C HIS A 59 1.49 -4.27 -11.01
N VAL A 60 2.58 -3.63 -10.59
CA VAL A 60 3.27 -2.61 -11.39
C VAL A 60 4.05 -3.32 -12.49
N THR A 61 3.59 -3.17 -13.72
CA THR A 61 4.23 -3.79 -14.91
C THR A 61 5.29 -2.88 -15.53
N ASP A 62 5.17 -1.56 -15.33
CA ASP A 62 6.15 -0.57 -15.74
C ASP A 62 6.15 0.61 -14.77
N ALA A 63 7.17 0.68 -13.93
CA ALA A 63 7.31 1.75 -12.94
C ALA A 63 7.65 3.12 -13.57
N ALA A 64 8.32 3.14 -14.72
CA ALA A 64 8.71 4.38 -15.38
C ALA A 64 7.50 5.13 -15.95
N THR A 65 6.55 4.39 -16.52
CA THR A 65 5.28 4.94 -17.01
C THR A 65 4.18 4.96 -15.94
N GLY A 66 4.37 4.21 -14.84
CA GLY A 66 3.35 4.02 -13.81
C GLY A 66 2.22 3.10 -14.25
N THR A 67 2.51 2.12 -15.10
CA THR A 67 1.52 1.16 -15.60
C THR A 67 1.30 0.06 -14.58
N VAL A 68 0.02 -0.19 -14.25
CA VAL A 68 -0.42 -1.15 -13.24
C VAL A 68 -1.51 -2.04 -13.82
N GLU A 69 -1.34 -3.34 -13.70
CA GLU A 69 -2.41 -4.33 -13.87
C GLU A 69 -3.09 -4.58 -12.52
N PHE A 70 -4.41 -4.77 -12.51
CA PHE A 70 -5.11 -5.05 -11.28
C PHE A 70 -6.26 -6.04 -11.43
N THR A 71 -6.56 -6.72 -10.32
CA THR A 71 -7.74 -7.54 -10.13
C THR A 71 -8.45 -7.13 -8.85
N LEU A 72 -9.76 -6.92 -8.93
CA LEU A 72 -10.63 -6.60 -7.81
C LEU A 72 -11.69 -7.67 -7.66
N VAL A 73 -11.76 -8.29 -6.48
CA VAL A 73 -12.72 -9.32 -6.12
C VAL A 73 -13.60 -8.79 -4.99
N ALA A 74 -14.89 -9.03 -5.06
CA ALA A 74 -15.82 -8.72 -3.97
C ALA A 74 -16.87 -9.81 -3.84
N ASN A 75 -17.39 -9.99 -2.61
CA ASN A 75 -18.40 -11.00 -2.31
C ASN A 75 -19.33 -10.53 -1.22
N ASN A 76 -20.60 -10.95 -1.31
CA ASN A 76 -21.65 -10.73 -0.32
C ASN A 76 -21.87 -9.24 0.01
N LEU A 77 -21.83 -8.39 -1.01
CA LEU A 77 -22.10 -6.97 -0.84
C LEU A 77 -23.61 -6.71 -0.83
N PRO A 78 -24.12 -5.82 0.05
CA PRO A 78 -25.50 -5.35 -0.03
C PRO A 78 -25.68 -4.41 -1.23
N GLY A 79 -26.62 -4.73 -2.09
CA GLY A 79 -26.95 -3.97 -3.29
C GLY A 79 -26.00 -4.23 -4.47
N THR A 80 -26.17 -3.46 -5.54
CA THR A 80 -25.39 -3.57 -6.78
C THR A 80 -24.16 -2.67 -6.73
N ILE A 81 -23.04 -3.15 -7.26
CA ILE A 81 -21.79 -2.40 -7.32
C ILE A 81 -21.98 -1.13 -8.16
N ALA A 82 -21.55 0.00 -7.62
CA ALA A 82 -21.66 1.31 -8.25
C ALA A 82 -20.28 1.89 -8.64
N ALA A 83 -19.29 1.72 -7.78
CA ALA A 83 -17.94 2.25 -8.00
C ALA A 83 -16.88 1.51 -7.17
N ALA A 84 -15.61 1.68 -7.52
CA ALA A 84 -14.47 1.31 -6.70
C ALA A 84 -13.31 2.26 -6.97
N HIS A 85 -12.54 2.57 -5.92
CA HIS A 85 -11.48 3.57 -6.00
C HIS A 85 -10.26 3.21 -5.16
N ILE A 86 -9.11 3.78 -5.53
CA ILE A 86 -7.97 3.95 -4.62
C ILE A 86 -8.02 5.37 -4.07
N HIS A 87 -7.87 5.52 -2.78
CA HIS A 87 -7.87 6.78 -2.05
C HIS A 87 -6.55 7.01 -1.31
N LEU A 88 -6.25 8.26 -0.97
CA LEU A 88 -5.10 8.65 -0.15
C LEU A 88 -5.57 9.06 1.24
N ALA A 89 -5.46 8.18 2.20
CA ALA A 89 -5.57 8.45 3.64
C ALA A 89 -5.08 7.23 4.44
N PRO A 90 -4.65 7.41 5.70
CA PRO A 90 -4.33 6.31 6.59
C PRO A 90 -5.60 5.56 7.02
N LYS A 91 -5.40 4.39 7.63
CA LYS A 91 -6.47 3.57 8.21
C LYS A 91 -7.40 4.40 9.11
N GLY A 92 -8.71 4.19 8.99
CA GLY A 92 -9.73 4.85 9.80
C GLY A 92 -10.03 6.30 9.42
N THR A 93 -9.45 6.82 8.34
CA THR A 93 -9.68 8.21 7.87
C THR A 93 -10.15 8.19 6.42
N PRO A 94 -11.27 8.86 6.06
CA PRO A 94 -11.65 9.04 4.66
C PRO A 94 -10.69 10.01 3.96
N GLY A 95 -10.43 9.75 2.68
CA GLY A 95 -9.54 10.59 1.87
C GLY A 95 -10.02 10.80 0.45
N PRO A 96 -9.34 11.66 -0.33
CA PRO A 96 -9.69 11.91 -1.72
C PRO A 96 -9.46 10.69 -2.60
N VAL A 97 -10.26 10.57 -3.67
CA VAL A 97 -10.04 9.60 -4.74
C VAL A 97 -8.78 9.97 -5.51
N ILE A 98 -7.87 9.00 -5.66
CA ILE A 98 -6.63 9.16 -6.44
C ILE A 98 -6.73 8.38 -7.76
N GLN A 99 -7.44 7.24 -7.78
CA GLN A 99 -7.61 6.41 -8.96
C GLN A 99 -8.98 5.74 -8.95
N SER A 100 -9.72 5.86 -10.06
CA SER A 100 -10.92 5.07 -10.29
C SER A 100 -10.56 3.70 -10.84
N LEU A 101 -11.21 2.65 -10.32
CA LEU A 101 -11.05 1.28 -10.79
C LEU A 101 -12.21 0.84 -11.71
N ALA A 102 -13.25 1.66 -11.85
CA ALA A 102 -14.37 1.50 -12.77
C ALA A 102 -14.89 0.05 -12.88
N PRO A 103 -15.39 -0.57 -11.79
CA PRO A 103 -15.95 -1.92 -11.84
C PRO A 103 -17.15 -1.98 -12.79
N THR A 104 -17.45 -3.17 -13.30
CA THR A 104 -18.66 -3.37 -14.11
C THR A 104 -19.86 -3.34 -13.17
N PRO A 105 -20.85 -2.45 -13.37
CA PRO A 105 -22.06 -2.44 -12.56
C PRO A 105 -22.82 -3.77 -12.68
N GLY A 106 -23.34 -4.27 -11.54
CA GLY A 106 -24.13 -5.50 -11.49
C GLY A 106 -23.35 -6.79 -11.22
N GLU A 107 -22.00 -6.75 -11.25
CA GLU A 107 -21.17 -7.86 -10.78
C GLU A 107 -21.18 -7.86 -9.25
N GLU A 108 -21.84 -8.81 -8.62
CA GLU A 108 -22.08 -8.81 -7.17
C GLU A 108 -21.12 -9.74 -6.40
N ASN A 109 -20.56 -10.76 -7.06
CA ASN A 109 -19.69 -11.75 -6.45
C ASN A 109 -18.60 -12.23 -7.42
N GLY A 110 -17.42 -12.46 -6.89
CA GLY A 110 -16.27 -12.91 -7.65
C GLY A 110 -15.41 -11.75 -8.15
N VAL A 111 -14.83 -11.89 -9.34
CA VAL A 111 -14.01 -10.83 -9.96
C VAL A 111 -14.93 -9.75 -10.51
N ILE A 112 -14.96 -8.60 -9.85
CA ILE A 112 -15.80 -7.46 -10.23
C ILE A 112 -15.11 -6.50 -11.19
N LYS A 113 -13.78 -6.59 -11.28
CA LYS A 113 -12.98 -5.88 -12.29
C LYS A 113 -11.60 -6.49 -12.44
N GLN A 114 -11.15 -6.55 -13.69
CA GLN A 114 -9.74 -6.66 -14.08
C GLN A 114 -9.44 -5.56 -15.09
N GLY A 115 -8.22 -5.04 -15.08
CA GLY A 115 -7.83 -4.00 -16.02
C GLY A 115 -6.44 -3.47 -15.77
N THR A 116 -6.14 -2.43 -16.52
CA THR A 116 -4.90 -1.66 -16.41
C THR A 116 -5.21 -0.19 -16.26
N PHE A 117 -4.34 0.53 -15.58
CA PHE A 117 -4.33 1.99 -15.57
C PHE A 117 -2.89 2.49 -15.57
N THR A 118 -2.71 3.78 -15.86
CA THR A 118 -1.40 4.45 -15.80
C THR A 118 -1.50 5.64 -14.86
N ASN A 119 -0.70 5.61 -13.77
CA ASN A 119 -0.62 6.67 -12.78
C ASN A 119 0.76 6.65 -12.09
N PRO A 120 1.77 7.33 -12.66
CA PRO A 120 3.13 7.30 -12.13
C PRO A 120 3.26 7.89 -10.72
N ALA A 121 2.45 8.91 -10.37
CA ALA A 121 2.46 9.49 -9.04
C ALA A 121 1.94 8.51 -7.98
N LEU A 122 0.89 7.76 -8.30
CA LEU A 122 0.36 6.71 -7.42
C LEU A 122 1.39 5.58 -7.24
N VAL A 123 2.03 5.11 -8.33
CA VAL A 123 3.05 4.06 -8.27
C VAL A 123 4.22 4.48 -7.36
N ALA A 124 4.76 5.69 -7.55
CA ALA A 124 5.82 6.22 -6.69
C ALA A 124 5.40 6.29 -5.21
N GLY A 125 4.15 6.70 -4.95
CA GLY A 125 3.59 6.74 -3.60
C GLY A 125 3.42 5.35 -2.98
N LEU A 126 2.92 4.38 -3.72
CA LEU A 126 2.78 2.99 -3.29
C LEU A 126 4.12 2.34 -2.98
N GLN A 127 5.15 2.58 -3.80
CA GLN A 127 6.50 2.07 -3.58
C GLN A 127 7.19 2.67 -2.35
N THR A 128 6.76 3.86 -1.92
CA THR A 128 7.33 4.56 -0.77
C THR A 128 6.57 4.28 0.53
N ASN A 129 5.24 4.34 0.48
CA ASN A 129 4.36 4.16 1.65
C ASN A 129 2.98 3.64 1.22
N PRO A 130 2.84 2.35 0.91
CA PRO A 130 1.58 1.77 0.46
C PRO A 130 0.47 1.93 1.50
N SER A 131 0.78 1.91 2.80
CA SER A 131 -0.20 2.05 3.88
C SER A 131 -0.86 3.43 3.98
N ALA A 132 -0.36 4.43 3.22
CA ALA A 132 -1.04 5.71 3.07
C ALA A 132 -2.24 5.65 2.11
N TYR A 133 -2.44 4.54 1.42
CA TYR A 133 -3.51 4.37 0.43
C TYR A 133 -4.45 3.24 0.83
N TYR A 134 -5.72 3.36 0.45
CA TYR A 134 -6.70 2.31 0.63
C TYR A 134 -7.55 2.13 -0.62
N VAL A 135 -8.11 0.93 -0.74
CA VAL A 135 -9.13 0.60 -1.74
C VAL A 135 -10.48 0.53 -1.06
N ASN A 136 -11.53 1.04 -1.70
CA ASN A 136 -12.89 0.75 -1.30
C ASN A 136 -13.79 0.42 -2.49
N VAL A 137 -14.91 -0.24 -2.19
CA VAL A 137 -15.98 -0.55 -3.12
C VAL A 137 -17.26 0.11 -2.62
N HIS A 138 -18.04 0.67 -3.54
CA HIS A 138 -19.32 1.30 -3.29
C HIS A 138 -20.45 0.51 -3.93
N THR A 139 -21.61 0.51 -3.29
CA THR A 139 -22.85 -0.01 -3.87
C THR A 139 -23.93 1.05 -3.88
N ASN A 140 -25.05 0.79 -4.57
CA ASN A 140 -26.20 1.69 -4.55
C ASN A 140 -26.87 1.79 -3.17
N VAL A 141 -26.58 0.85 -2.26
CA VAL A 141 -27.05 0.85 -0.85
C VAL A 141 -26.04 1.53 0.07
N CYS A 142 -24.74 1.38 -0.22
CA CYS A 142 -23.63 1.92 0.56
C CYS A 142 -22.83 2.93 -0.27
N GLY A 143 -23.39 4.10 -0.51
CA GLY A 143 -22.80 5.12 -1.38
C GLY A 143 -21.50 5.74 -0.86
N SER A 144 -21.24 5.71 0.46
CA SER A 144 -19.95 6.14 1.04
C SER A 144 -18.86 5.08 0.97
N GLY A 145 -19.23 3.81 0.71
CA GLY A 145 -18.37 2.64 0.69
C GLY A 145 -19.02 1.49 1.45
N VAL A 146 -18.75 0.25 1.02
CA VAL A 146 -19.30 -0.97 1.64
C VAL A 146 -18.21 -1.83 2.24
N ILE A 147 -17.06 -1.92 1.60
CA ILE A 147 -15.85 -2.60 2.07
C ILE A 147 -14.63 -1.76 1.73
N ARG A 148 -13.66 -1.77 2.64
CA ARG A 148 -12.41 -1.03 2.53
C ARG A 148 -11.24 -1.88 3.01
N GLY A 149 -10.04 -1.61 2.50
CA GLY A 149 -8.81 -2.18 3.01
C GLY A 149 -7.61 -1.32 2.67
N GLN A 150 -6.67 -1.21 3.61
CA GLN A 150 -5.42 -0.49 3.41
C GLN A 150 -4.51 -1.30 2.49
N LEU A 151 -3.82 -0.62 1.57
CA LEU A 151 -2.82 -1.26 0.73
C LEU A 151 -1.58 -1.63 1.56
N GLY A 152 -1.03 -2.80 1.26
CA GLY A 152 0.21 -3.29 1.83
C GLY A 152 1.20 -3.68 0.75
N ASP A 153 2.48 -3.73 1.12
CA ASP A 153 3.54 -4.34 0.34
C ASP A 153 3.58 -5.83 0.66
N HIS A 154 3.42 -6.68 -0.36
CA HIS A 154 3.48 -8.13 -0.22
C HIS A 154 4.68 -8.74 -0.96
N GLY A 155 5.74 -7.93 -1.16
CA GLY A 155 7.02 -8.34 -1.71
C GLY A 155 7.03 -8.58 -3.22
N PRO A 156 8.21 -8.86 -3.77
CA PRO A 156 8.36 -9.30 -5.15
C PRO A 156 7.83 -10.69 -5.36
#